data_58b411f7776d575768c944f320fc8c00
#
_entry.id   58b411f7776d575768c944f320fc8c00
#
_cell.length_a   1.000
_cell.length_b   1.000
_cell.length_c   1.000
_cell.angle_alpha   90.00
_cell.angle_beta   90.00
_cell.angle_gamma   90.00
#
_symmetry.space_group_name_H-M   'P 1'
#
loop_
_entity.id
_entity.type
_entity.pdbx_description
1 polymer ?
#
loop_
_entity_poly.entity_id
_entity_poly.type
_entity_poly.pdbx_seq_one_letter_code
_entity_poly.pdbx_strand_id
1 'polypeptide(L)'
;MNLFGLDRPQAWDVGTAFEHLRQLGVADSRRTTERRLHELGILPRELAAADIRDEMGRAPSTKLLDWELGLARGKRQRVLFASLHTLGTGRDTRTLLAANDARGARYWVPLETTNPAAGDIEGAASFLRAHLGRDLAILPHGPLAGLCRDHEGLARLGVRMASYPPPIPTAQRPSPTHSYPVTPHLRRLEAESIHIIREAVAESENPAMLYSIGKDSSVMLHLARKAFHPSPPPFPLLHVDTRWKFQEMYLFRDYMARESGMELLVHINPEAIERDINPFDHGSALHTDITKTEGLKQALNHHRFDVVFGGARRDEEKSRAKERIFSFRTATHRWDPKNQRPELWNLFNTRKAPGESIRVFPLSNWTELDIWQYILHEEIPVVPLYFAKPRPVVAREGMLLMVDDDRMRLLPGEEIQLRNVRFRTLGCYPLTGAVESNARSLPEIILELVGAKTSERQGRAIDSDSSGSMERKKQEGYF
;
A
#
# COMPACT_ATOMS: atom_id res chain seq x y z
N MET A 1 40.22 13.13 -15.91
CA MET A 1 39.03 12.24 -15.88
C MET A 1 38.87 11.41 -17.18
N ASN A 2 39.23 11.89 -18.36
CA ASN A 2 39.10 11.14 -19.63
C ASN A 2 39.93 9.84 -19.72
N LEU A 3 40.97 9.72 -18.88
CA LEU A 3 41.84 8.54 -18.84
C LEU A 3 41.14 7.23 -18.40
N PHE A 4 39.97 7.33 -17.69
CA PHE A 4 39.25 6.17 -17.18
C PHE A 4 37.99 5.85 -17.98
N GLY A 5 37.83 6.40 -19.19
CA GLY A 5 36.71 6.10 -20.08
C GLY A 5 35.34 6.53 -19.55
N LEU A 6 35.30 7.53 -18.65
CA LEU A 6 34.06 8.04 -18.02
C LEU A 6 33.13 8.77 -19.00
N ASP A 7 33.58 8.99 -20.23
CA ASP A 7 32.85 9.59 -21.35
C ASP A 7 32.19 8.56 -22.28
N ARG A 8 32.42 7.24 -22.03
CA ARG A 8 31.83 6.16 -22.84
C ARG A 8 30.79 5.38 -22.02
N PRO A 9 29.54 5.28 -22.49
CA PRO A 9 28.47 4.51 -21.81
C PRO A 9 28.70 3.00 -22.02
N GLN A 10 29.59 2.42 -21.22
CA GLN A 10 29.87 0.98 -21.17
C GLN A 10 30.14 0.57 -19.73
N ALA A 11 30.03 -0.73 -19.45
CA ALA A 11 30.39 -1.25 -18.16
C ALA A 11 31.91 -1.40 -18.00
N TRP A 12 32.39 -0.98 -16.84
CA TRP A 12 33.76 -1.04 -16.43
C TRP A 12 33.93 -1.86 -15.16
N ASP A 13 35.07 -2.50 -15.02
CA ASP A 13 35.61 -3.06 -13.78
C ASP A 13 37.11 -2.72 -13.67
N VAL A 14 37.74 -3.11 -12.55
CA VAL A 14 39.17 -2.86 -12.33
C VAL A 14 40.05 -3.52 -13.42
N GLY A 15 39.60 -4.67 -13.96
CA GLY A 15 40.31 -5.35 -15.02
C GLY A 15 40.30 -4.60 -16.35
N THR A 16 39.11 -4.20 -16.80
CA THR A 16 38.95 -3.42 -18.04
C THR A 16 39.60 -2.04 -17.95
N ALA A 17 39.53 -1.40 -16.78
CA ALA A 17 40.19 -0.14 -16.51
C ALA A 17 41.74 -0.30 -16.59
N PHE A 18 42.27 -1.39 -16.02
CA PHE A 18 43.70 -1.69 -16.10
C PHE A 18 44.15 -1.90 -17.54
N GLU A 19 43.45 -2.72 -18.34
CA GLU A 19 43.80 -2.96 -19.74
C GLU A 19 43.77 -1.66 -20.56
N HIS A 20 42.80 -0.81 -20.35
CA HIS A 20 42.71 0.50 -20.99
C HIS A 20 43.91 1.41 -20.64
N LEU A 21 44.23 1.51 -19.34
CA LEU A 21 45.37 2.34 -18.89
C LEU A 21 46.73 1.77 -19.28
N ARG A 22 46.83 0.45 -19.39
CA ARG A 22 48.04 -0.21 -19.90
C ARG A 22 48.30 0.13 -21.37
N GLN A 23 47.24 0.12 -22.20
CA GLN A 23 47.29 0.54 -23.60
C GLN A 23 47.75 1.99 -23.77
N LEU A 24 47.39 2.85 -22.81
CA LEU A 24 47.82 4.24 -22.79
C LEU A 24 49.19 4.47 -22.13
N GLY A 25 49.88 3.40 -21.69
CA GLY A 25 51.18 3.52 -21.02
C GLY A 25 51.12 4.16 -19.62
N VAL A 26 49.95 4.20 -18.96
CA VAL A 26 49.74 4.94 -17.71
C VAL A 26 49.70 4.03 -16.47
N ALA A 27 49.47 2.72 -16.62
CA ALA A 27 49.40 1.78 -15.52
C ALA A 27 50.27 0.54 -15.68
N ASP A 28 51.00 0.20 -14.60
CA ASP A 28 51.92 -0.94 -14.55
C ASP A 28 51.32 -2.20 -13.96
N SER A 29 50.27 -2.05 -13.10
CA SER A 29 49.63 -3.17 -12.44
C SER A 29 48.17 -2.89 -12.09
N ARG A 30 47.36 -3.98 -11.91
CA ARG A 30 45.99 -3.89 -11.43
C ARG A 30 45.89 -3.19 -10.06
N ARG A 31 46.82 -3.45 -9.16
CA ARG A 31 46.87 -2.85 -7.83
C ARG A 31 47.08 -1.33 -7.88
N THR A 32 47.94 -0.88 -8.76
CA THR A 32 48.16 0.58 -9.00
C THR A 32 46.92 1.22 -9.60
N THR A 33 46.23 0.55 -10.52
CA THR A 33 44.99 1.00 -11.13
C THR A 33 43.89 1.12 -10.07
N GLU A 34 43.70 0.10 -9.26
CA GLU A 34 42.67 0.10 -8.19
C GLU A 34 42.90 1.21 -7.18
N ARG A 35 44.16 1.41 -6.74
CA ARG A 35 44.52 2.52 -5.86
C ARG A 35 44.16 3.89 -6.47
N ARG A 36 44.49 4.09 -7.76
CA ARG A 36 44.13 5.35 -8.46
C ARG A 36 42.64 5.56 -8.59
N LEU A 37 41.87 4.50 -8.88
CA LEU A 37 40.41 4.55 -8.91
C LEU A 37 39.81 4.96 -7.57
N HIS A 38 40.39 4.48 -6.46
CA HIS A 38 40.02 4.91 -5.10
C HIS A 38 40.40 6.37 -4.85
N GLU A 39 41.63 6.78 -5.17
CA GLU A 39 42.11 8.16 -4.98
C GLU A 39 41.24 9.19 -5.75
N LEU A 40 40.73 8.78 -6.93
CA LEU A 40 39.83 9.57 -7.76
C LEU A 40 38.34 9.49 -7.32
N GLY A 41 38.05 8.66 -6.34
CA GLY A 41 36.69 8.46 -5.85
C GLY A 41 35.75 7.71 -6.82
N ILE A 42 36.30 7.05 -7.87
CA ILE A 42 35.50 6.31 -8.87
C ILE A 42 34.90 5.04 -8.25
N LEU A 43 35.59 4.44 -7.28
CA LEU A 43 35.11 3.25 -6.58
C LEU A 43 34.41 3.69 -5.27
N PRO A 44 33.08 3.69 -5.20
CA PRO A 44 32.37 4.00 -3.97
C PRO A 44 32.58 2.89 -2.92
N ARG A 45 32.11 3.16 -1.70
CA ARG A 45 32.07 2.16 -0.63
C ARG A 45 31.29 0.92 -1.10
N GLU A 46 31.80 -0.26 -0.74
CA GLU A 46 31.08 -1.50 -0.96
C GLU A 46 29.79 -1.55 -0.12
N LEU A 47 28.74 -2.04 -0.74
CA LEU A 47 27.46 -2.29 -0.09
C LEU A 47 27.32 -3.78 0.20
N ALA A 48 26.81 -4.10 1.39
CA ALA A 48 26.36 -5.42 1.76
C ALA A 48 24.82 -5.45 1.85
N ALA A 49 24.22 -6.62 1.98
CA ALA A 49 22.78 -6.77 2.13
C ALA A 49 22.22 -5.95 3.33
N ALA A 50 22.98 -5.81 4.41
CA ALA A 50 22.60 -5.03 5.58
C ALA A 50 22.61 -3.50 5.34
N ASP A 51 23.37 -3.03 4.34
CA ASP A 51 23.48 -1.60 4.02
C ASP A 51 22.35 -1.09 3.12
N ILE A 52 21.61 -2.00 2.48
CA ILE A 52 20.60 -1.63 1.50
C ILE A 52 19.48 -0.82 2.16
N ARG A 53 19.13 0.29 1.50
CA ARG A 53 18.03 1.20 1.90
C ARG A 53 17.29 1.64 0.64
N ASP A 54 16.01 1.97 0.79
CA ASP A 54 15.26 2.64 -0.28
C ASP A 54 15.61 4.13 -0.39
N GLU A 55 14.91 4.85 -1.26
CA GLU A 55 15.07 6.29 -1.50
C GLU A 55 14.75 7.18 -0.29
N MET A 56 14.04 6.62 0.70
CA MET A 56 13.69 7.27 1.95
C MET A 56 14.55 6.82 3.13
N GLY A 57 15.59 6.01 2.90
CA GLY A 57 16.47 5.46 3.92
C GLY A 57 15.88 4.29 4.74
N ARG A 58 14.74 3.73 4.31
CA ARG A 58 14.08 2.60 4.99
C ARG A 58 14.74 1.27 4.58
N ALA A 59 14.89 0.38 5.55
CA ALA A 59 15.43 -0.96 5.30
C ALA A 59 14.40 -1.85 4.58
N PRO A 60 14.84 -2.74 3.68
CA PRO A 60 13.98 -3.78 3.13
C PRO A 60 13.59 -4.80 4.23
N SER A 61 12.49 -5.55 3.98
CA SER A 61 12.14 -6.71 4.80
C SER A 61 13.25 -7.76 4.71
N THR A 62 13.76 -8.21 5.85
CA THR A 62 14.82 -9.22 5.90
C THR A 62 14.35 -10.53 5.30
N LYS A 63 13.14 -10.95 5.59
CA LYS A 63 12.52 -12.17 5.09
C LYS A 63 12.40 -12.17 3.55
N LEU A 64 11.94 -11.07 2.98
CA LEU A 64 11.80 -10.94 1.52
C LEU A 64 13.16 -10.78 0.85
N LEU A 65 14.11 -10.09 1.48
CA LEU A 65 15.47 -9.97 0.96
C LEU A 65 16.17 -11.33 0.91
N ASP A 66 16.07 -12.12 1.97
CA ASP A 66 16.64 -13.49 2.02
C ASP A 66 15.99 -14.39 0.97
N TRP A 67 14.70 -14.26 0.73
CA TRP A 67 13.99 -14.98 -0.32
C TRP A 67 14.48 -14.56 -1.71
N GLU A 68 14.61 -13.25 -2.01
CA GLU A 68 15.12 -12.76 -3.30
C GLU A 68 16.56 -13.21 -3.55
N LEU A 69 17.41 -13.19 -2.52
CA LEU A 69 18.79 -13.70 -2.59
C LEU A 69 18.82 -15.22 -2.80
N GLY A 70 17.90 -15.95 -2.17
CA GLY A 70 17.71 -17.39 -2.36
C GLY A 70 17.32 -17.73 -3.79
N LEU A 71 16.35 -17.00 -4.35
CA LEU A 71 15.95 -17.14 -5.76
C LEU A 71 17.12 -16.86 -6.73
N ALA A 72 17.89 -15.82 -6.46
CA ALA A 72 19.04 -15.47 -7.29
C ALA A 72 20.10 -16.57 -7.28
N ARG A 73 20.38 -17.17 -6.12
CA ARG A 73 21.30 -18.32 -5.98
C ARG A 73 20.80 -19.55 -6.73
N GLY A 74 19.51 -19.89 -6.57
CA GLY A 74 18.89 -21.03 -7.27
C GLY A 74 18.94 -20.90 -8.78
N LYS A 75 18.76 -19.68 -9.30
CA LYS A 75 18.88 -19.36 -10.74
C LYS A 75 20.32 -19.08 -11.22
N ARG A 76 21.32 -19.21 -10.35
CA ARG A 76 22.73 -18.90 -10.64
C ARG A 76 22.96 -17.48 -11.17
N GLN A 77 22.11 -16.53 -10.77
CA GLN A 77 22.25 -15.12 -11.12
C GLN A 77 23.40 -14.47 -10.34
N ARG A 78 24.03 -13.44 -10.92
CA ARG A 78 25.01 -12.63 -10.21
C ARG A 78 24.26 -11.59 -9.36
N VAL A 79 24.41 -11.67 -8.05
CA VAL A 79 23.85 -10.68 -7.12
C VAL A 79 24.74 -9.44 -7.14
N LEU A 80 24.16 -8.29 -7.38
CA LEU A 80 24.79 -6.98 -7.35
C LEU A 80 24.04 -6.03 -6.42
N PHE A 81 24.77 -5.31 -5.57
CA PHE A 81 24.27 -4.18 -4.80
C PHE A 81 24.65 -2.91 -5.57
N ALA A 82 23.68 -2.11 -5.99
CA ALA A 82 23.90 -1.00 -6.90
C ALA A 82 23.42 0.33 -6.28
N SER A 83 24.15 1.43 -6.60
CA SER A 83 23.81 2.78 -6.18
C SER A 83 24.15 3.79 -7.27
N LEU A 84 23.57 4.98 -7.20
CA LEU A 84 24.04 6.13 -7.95
C LEU A 84 25.22 6.75 -7.22
N HIS A 85 26.29 6.99 -7.95
CA HIS A 85 27.52 7.58 -7.44
C HIS A 85 27.88 8.82 -8.26
N THR A 86 28.05 9.94 -7.59
CA THR A 86 28.36 11.22 -8.23
C THR A 86 29.83 11.58 -8.02
N LEU A 87 30.51 11.92 -9.09
CA LEU A 87 31.91 12.34 -9.10
C LEU A 87 32.04 13.79 -9.52
N GLY A 88 33.04 14.48 -8.97
CA GLY A 88 33.36 15.86 -9.30
C GLY A 88 32.44 16.88 -8.66
N THR A 89 32.63 18.15 -9.00
CA THR A 89 31.85 19.29 -8.48
C THR A 89 31.54 20.28 -9.60
N GLY A 90 30.40 20.94 -9.51
CA GLY A 90 29.99 21.97 -10.47
C GLY A 90 29.77 21.43 -11.88
N ARG A 91 30.35 22.05 -12.90
CA ARG A 91 30.14 21.71 -14.32
C ARG A 91 30.79 20.38 -14.73
N ASP A 92 31.74 19.87 -13.96
CA ASP A 92 32.44 18.60 -14.22
C ASP A 92 31.83 17.42 -13.46
N THR A 93 30.61 17.57 -12.97
CA THR A 93 29.89 16.51 -12.28
C THR A 93 29.53 15.37 -13.24
N ARG A 94 29.81 14.12 -12.83
CA ARG A 94 29.46 12.89 -13.55
C ARG A 94 28.71 11.96 -12.62
N THR A 95 27.68 11.31 -13.13
CA THR A 95 26.94 10.28 -12.39
C THR A 95 27.24 8.91 -12.96
N LEU A 96 27.49 7.96 -12.09
CA LEU A 96 27.75 6.57 -12.42
C LEU A 96 26.66 5.69 -11.83
N LEU A 97 26.24 4.65 -12.54
CA LEU A 97 25.66 3.47 -11.90
C LEU A 97 26.81 2.63 -11.35
N ALA A 98 27.01 2.64 -10.05
CA ALA A 98 28.03 1.85 -9.37
C ALA A 98 27.40 0.59 -8.79
N ALA A 99 28.08 -0.54 -8.90
CA ALA A 99 27.63 -1.82 -8.37
C ALA A 99 28.79 -2.64 -7.81
N ASN A 100 28.53 -3.40 -6.76
CA ASN A 100 29.48 -4.40 -6.27
C ASN A 100 28.78 -5.73 -6.01
N ASP A 101 29.53 -6.82 -6.03
CA ASP A 101 29.03 -8.11 -5.58
C ASP A 101 29.49 -8.44 -4.16
N ALA A 102 28.96 -9.53 -3.60
CA ALA A 102 29.32 -10.00 -2.26
C ALA A 102 30.76 -10.53 -2.15
N ARG A 103 31.55 -10.56 -3.26
CA ARG A 103 32.94 -11.05 -3.30
C ARG A 103 33.95 -9.93 -3.48
N GLY A 104 33.52 -8.67 -3.44
CA GLY A 104 34.35 -7.49 -3.58
C GLY A 104 34.64 -7.07 -5.03
N ALA A 105 34.06 -7.71 -6.05
CA ALA A 105 34.15 -7.23 -7.42
C ALA A 105 33.29 -5.98 -7.58
N ARG A 106 33.84 -4.95 -8.23
CA ARG A 106 33.22 -3.64 -8.40
C ARG A 106 33.09 -3.29 -9.87
N TYR A 107 31.93 -2.72 -10.19
CA TYR A 107 31.56 -2.36 -11.55
C TYR A 107 30.99 -0.93 -11.55
N TRP A 108 31.17 -0.23 -12.66
CA TRP A 108 30.55 1.07 -12.86
C TRP A 108 30.18 1.29 -14.31
N VAL A 109 29.12 2.04 -14.55
CA VAL A 109 28.69 2.50 -15.87
C VAL A 109 28.51 4.00 -15.81
N PRO A 110 29.26 4.79 -16.57
CA PRO A 110 29.00 6.24 -16.68
C PRO A 110 27.65 6.50 -17.32
N LEU A 111 26.91 7.43 -16.74
CA LEU A 111 25.63 7.91 -17.26
C LEU A 111 25.85 9.22 -18.04
N GLU A 112 25.10 9.41 -19.12
CA GLU A 112 25.21 10.61 -19.96
C GLU A 112 24.65 11.87 -19.27
N THR A 113 23.84 11.68 -18.24
CA THR A 113 23.18 12.75 -17.48
C THR A 113 23.55 12.72 -16.00
N THR A 114 23.55 13.89 -15.38
CA THR A 114 23.75 14.03 -13.93
C THR A 114 22.47 13.79 -13.14
N ASN A 115 21.31 13.83 -13.79
CA ASN A 115 20.00 13.53 -13.19
C ASN A 115 19.32 12.43 -13.99
N PRO A 116 19.70 11.13 -13.77
CA PRO A 116 19.23 10.02 -14.57
C PRO A 116 17.74 9.72 -14.33
N ALA A 117 17.07 9.32 -15.40
CA ALA A 117 15.75 8.72 -15.39
C ALA A 117 15.85 7.17 -15.39
N ALA A 118 14.72 6.49 -15.20
CA ALA A 118 14.68 5.01 -15.19
C ALA A 118 15.23 4.40 -16.49
N GLY A 119 15.02 5.04 -17.66
CA GLY A 119 15.54 4.58 -18.95
C GLY A 119 17.07 4.61 -19.03
N ASP A 120 17.72 5.59 -18.41
CA ASP A 120 19.19 5.67 -18.36
C ASP A 120 19.75 4.51 -17.52
N ILE A 121 19.06 4.17 -16.44
CA ILE A 121 19.41 3.03 -15.57
C ILE A 121 19.18 1.70 -16.30
N GLU A 122 18.13 1.59 -17.11
CA GLU A 122 17.87 0.39 -17.94
C GLU A 122 19.01 0.18 -18.93
N GLY A 123 19.45 1.23 -19.62
CA GLY A 123 20.64 1.19 -20.50
C GLY A 123 21.90 0.74 -19.76
N ALA A 124 22.18 1.34 -18.60
CA ALA A 124 23.34 1.00 -17.79
C ALA A 124 23.29 -0.45 -17.25
N ALA A 125 22.14 -0.92 -16.80
CA ALA A 125 21.96 -2.31 -16.36
C ALA A 125 22.16 -3.31 -17.52
N SER A 126 21.75 -2.94 -18.73
CA SER A 126 22.01 -3.75 -19.95
C SER A 126 23.49 -3.87 -20.23
N PHE A 127 24.29 -2.79 -20.11
CA PHE A 127 25.74 -2.83 -20.22
C PHE A 127 26.38 -3.75 -19.17
N LEU A 128 25.92 -3.67 -17.89
CA LEU A 128 26.40 -4.57 -16.83
C LEU A 128 26.11 -6.04 -17.16
N ARG A 129 24.90 -6.34 -17.64
CA ARG A 129 24.52 -7.71 -18.03
C ARG A 129 25.39 -8.24 -19.17
N ALA A 130 25.60 -7.43 -20.19
CA ALA A 130 26.44 -7.79 -21.33
C ALA A 130 27.91 -8.01 -20.91
N HIS A 131 28.46 -7.12 -20.08
CA HIS A 131 29.83 -7.20 -19.56
C HIS A 131 30.08 -8.47 -18.73
N LEU A 132 29.10 -8.83 -17.87
CA LEU A 132 29.21 -10.00 -17.00
C LEU A 132 28.84 -11.32 -17.69
N GLY A 133 28.21 -11.27 -18.87
CA GLY A 133 27.84 -12.44 -19.67
C GLY A 133 26.88 -13.40 -18.96
N ARG A 134 26.07 -12.91 -18.04
CA ARG A 134 25.11 -13.72 -17.25
C ARG A 134 23.93 -12.91 -16.73
N ASP A 135 22.87 -13.61 -16.27
CA ASP A 135 21.75 -12.97 -15.66
C ASP A 135 22.10 -12.37 -14.30
N LEU A 136 21.49 -11.23 -14.01
CA LEU A 136 21.74 -10.42 -12.82
C LEU A 136 20.56 -10.48 -11.84
N ALA A 137 20.86 -10.27 -10.57
CA ALA A 137 19.91 -9.89 -9.52
C ALA A 137 20.46 -8.60 -8.90
N ILE A 138 19.88 -7.46 -9.27
CA ILE A 138 20.32 -6.13 -8.85
C ILE A 138 19.46 -5.64 -7.71
N LEU A 139 20.07 -5.33 -6.58
CA LEU A 139 19.44 -4.74 -5.39
C LEU A 139 19.85 -3.26 -5.33
N PRO A 140 18.95 -2.33 -5.68
CA PRO A 140 19.27 -0.90 -5.71
C PRO A 140 19.34 -0.30 -4.29
N HIS A 141 20.16 0.72 -4.10
CA HIS A 141 20.34 1.43 -2.84
C HIS A 141 20.11 2.93 -3.01
N GLY A 142 19.46 3.53 -2.02
CA GLY A 142 19.22 4.97 -1.95
C GLY A 142 18.35 5.50 -3.11
N PRO A 143 18.68 6.66 -3.70
CA PRO A 143 17.90 7.26 -4.78
C PRO A 143 17.66 6.34 -5.98
N LEU A 144 18.58 5.39 -6.24
CA LEU A 144 18.42 4.42 -7.31
C LEU A 144 17.18 3.53 -7.10
N ALA A 145 16.85 3.19 -5.86
CA ALA A 145 15.66 2.38 -5.56
C ALA A 145 14.38 3.08 -6.03
N GLY A 146 14.28 4.40 -5.84
CA GLY A 146 13.13 5.19 -6.30
C GLY A 146 12.96 5.17 -7.82
N LEU A 147 14.07 5.24 -8.58
CA LEU A 147 14.06 5.17 -10.04
C LEU A 147 13.69 3.77 -10.59
N CYS A 148 13.93 2.73 -9.78
CA CYS A 148 13.67 1.35 -10.16
C CYS A 148 12.22 0.91 -9.90
N ARG A 149 11.44 1.67 -9.12
CA ARG A 149 10.06 1.28 -8.76
C ARG A 149 9.17 1.18 -9.99
N ASP A 150 8.40 0.08 -10.05
CA ASP A 150 7.36 -0.19 -11.05
C ASP A 150 7.83 -0.07 -12.52
N HIS A 151 9.16 -0.19 -12.78
CA HIS A 151 9.74 -0.13 -14.13
C HIS A 151 9.95 -1.54 -14.70
N GLU A 152 9.09 -1.94 -15.65
CA GLU A 152 9.09 -3.31 -16.20
C GLU A 152 10.43 -3.68 -16.91
N GLY A 153 11.05 -2.74 -17.62
CA GLY A 153 12.33 -2.97 -18.29
C GLY A 153 13.44 -3.35 -17.31
N LEU A 154 13.54 -2.61 -16.20
CA LEU A 154 14.50 -2.90 -15.13
C LEU A 154 14.23 -4.24 -14.43
N ALA A 155 12.96 -4.57 -14.20
CA ALA A 155 12.59 -5.89 -13.65
C ALA A 155 13.02 -7.04 -14.56
N ARG A 156 12.92 -6.90 -15.90
CA ARG A 156 13.41 -7.89 -16.88
C ARG A 156 14.93 -8.02 -16.86
N LEU A 157 15.64 -6.96 -16.54
CA LEU A 157 17.11 -6.96 -16.39
C LEU A 157 17.58 -7.49 -15.04
N GLY A 158 16.64 -7.85 -14.15
CA GLY A 158 16.95 -8.50 -12.88
C GLY A 158 16.95 -7.57 -11.67
N VAL A 159 16.46 -6.33 -11.78
CA VAL A 159 16.25 -5.47 -10.61
C VAL A 159 15.21 -6.08 -9.69
N ARG A 160 15.50 -6.13 -8.40
CA ARG A 160 14.68 -6.73 -7.34
C ARG A 160 14.13 -5.64 -6.45
N MET A 161 12.81 -5.61 -6.30
CA MET A 161 12.10 -4.58 -5.52
C MET A 161 11.08 -5.16 -4.53
N ALA A 162 10.87 -6.48 -4.51
CA ALA A 162 9.83 -7.10 -3.68
C ALA A 162 10.12 -6.97 -2.17
N SER A 163 11.39 -6.90 -1.79
CA SER A 163 11.81 -6.73 -0.38
C SER A 163 11.69 -5.30 0.14
N TYR A 164 11.58 -4.29 -0.75
CA TYR A 164 11.57 -2.89 -0.34
C TYR A 164 10.19 -2.44 0.17
N PRO A 165 10.15 -1.54 1.18
CA PRO A 165 8.90 -0.94 1.63
C PRO A 165 8.15 -0.26 0.48
N PRO A 166 6.82 -0.20 0.51
CA PRO A 166 6.06 0.47 -0.53
C PRO A 166 6.39 1.97 -0.60
N PRO A 167 6.22 2.61 -1.78
CA PRO A 167 6.48 4.04 -1.94
C PRO A 167 5.53 4.86 -1.07
N ILE A 168 6.00 6.01 -0.60
CA ILE A 168 5.14 6.98 0.09
C ILE A 168 4.23 7.61 -0.97
N PRO A 169 2.90 7.60 -0.76
CA PRO A 169 1.98 8.23 -1.69
C PRO A 169 2.26 9.72 -1.84
N THR A 170 2.28 10.18 -3.07
CA THR A 170 2.40 11.61 -3.43
C THR A 170 1.15 12.05 -4.18
N ALA A 171 0.85 13.35 -4.15
CA ALA A 171 -0.25 13.91 -4.91
C ALA A 171 -0.05 13.59 -6.40
N GLN A 172 -0.95 12.78 -6.96
CA GLN A 172 -0.98 12.58 -8.38
C GLN A 172 -1.63 13.83 -9.01
N ARG A 173 -0.95 14.43 -9.98
CA ARG A 173 -1.61 15.42 -10.81
C ARG A 173 -2.70 14.71 -11.61
N PRO A 174 -3.96 15.20 -11.59
CA PRO A 174 -5.01 14.62 -12.42
C PRO A 174 -4.52 14.59 -13.87
N SER A 175 -4.54 13.43 -14.48
CA SER A 175 -4.33 13.33 -15.93
C SER A 175 -5.59 13.84 -16.62
N PRO A 176 -5.51 14.86 -17.48
CA PRO A 176 -6.69 15.51 -18.09
C PRO A 176 -7.30 14.67 -19.23
N THR A 177 -7.56 13.37 -19.07
CA THR A 177 -7.75 12.57 -20.26
C THR A 177 -9.08 11.85 -20.45
N HIS A 178 -9.91 11.65 -19.46
CA HIS A 178 -11.23 11.06 -19.75
C HIS A 178 -12.28 11.49 -18.74
N SER A 179 -13.13 12.46 -19.15
CA SER A 179 -14.37 12.73 -18.43
C SER A 179 -15.37 11.61 -18.74
N TYR A 180 -15.48 10.63 -17.87
CA TYR A 180 -16.57 9.67 -17.94
C TYR A 180 -17.89 10.36 -17.53
N PRO A 181 -18.98 10.27 -18.32
CA PRO A 181 -20.23 10.94 -17.96
C PRO A 181 -20.84 10.34 -16.69
N VAL A 182 -21.18 11.19 -15.73
CA VAL A 182 -21.90 10.78 -14.52
C VAL A 182 -23.31 10.34 -14.91
N THR A 183 -23.67 9.12 -14.54
CA THR A 183 -25.04 8.65 -14.74
C THR A 183 -26.02 9.39 -13.82
N PRO A 184 -27.30 9.57 -14.23
CA PRO A 184 -28.32 10.13 -13.33
C PRO A 184 -28.47 9.33 -12.02
N HIS A 185 -28.21 8.02 -12.07
CA HIS A 185 -28.20 7.15 -10.91
C HIS A 185 -27.13 7.56 -9.89
N LEU A 186 -25.86 7.69 -10.32
CA LEU A 186 -24.78 8.12 -9.44
C LEU A 186 -24.99 9.53 -8.87
N ARG A 187 -25.52 10.46 -9.66
CA ARG A 187 -25.87 11.80 -9.16
C ARG A 187 -26.88 11.75 -8.04
N ARG A 188 -27.88 10.87 -8.16
CA ARG A 188 -28.89 10.69 -7.11
C ARG A 188 -28.28 10.10 -5.85
N LEU A 189 -27.44 9.08 -5.98
CA LEU A 189 -26.74 8.46 -4.84
C LEU A 189 -25.80 9.47 -4.15
N GLU A 190 -25.08 10.28 -4.90
CA GLU A 190 -24.24 11.36 -4.36
C GLU A 190 -25.08 12.37 -3.58
N ALA A 191 -26.17 12.89 -4.17
CA ALA A 191 -27.05 13.86 -3.53
C ALA A 191 -27.68 13.31 -2.23
N GLU A 192 -28.12 12.04 -2.25
CA GLU A 192 -28.66 11.36 -1.07
C GLU A 192 -27.60 11.23 0.04
N SER A 193 -26.38 10.79 -0.30
CA SER A 193 -25.31 10.65 0.67
C SER A 193 -24.88 11.97 1.29
N ILE A 194 -24.79 13.04 0.48
CA ILE A 194 -24.49 14.40 0.96
C ILE A 194 -25.59 14.89 1.90
N HIS A 195 -26.87 14.66 1.56
CA HIS A 195 -27.98 14.97 2.44
C HIS A 195 -27.88 14.24 3.77
N ILE A 196 -27.68 12.92 3.76
CA ILE A 196 -27.53 12.11 4.97
C ILE A 196 -26.39 12.63 5.87
N ILE A 197 -25.23 12.96 5.28
CA ILE A 197 -24.07 13.47 6.03
C ILE A 197 -24.42 14.82 6.69
N ARG A 198 -25.09 15.74 5.97
CA ARG A 198 -25.49 17.05 6.50
C ARG A 198 -26.52 16.94 7.62
N GLU A 199 -27.55 16.10 7.43
CA GLU A 199 -28.57 15.84 8.46
C GLU A 199 -27.94 15.27 9.73
N ALA A 200 -27.04 14.27 9.58
CA ALA A 200 -26.39 13.68 10.74
C ALA A 200 -25.54 14.68 11.52
N VAL A 201 -24.81 15.57 10.84
CA VAL A 201 -23.98 16.60 11.49
C VAL A 201 -24.84 17.67 12.14
N ALA A 202 -25.95 18.09 11.50
CA ALA A 202 -26.84 19.12 12.06
C ALA A 202 -27.46 18.71 13.40
N GLU A 203 -27.66 17.41 13.62
CA GLU A 203 -28.32 16.84 14.79
C GLU A 203 -27.35 16.17 15.79
N SER A 204 -26.04 16.22 15.52
CA SER A 204 -25.00 15.63 16.38
C SER A 204 -24.33 16.69 17.25
N GLU A 205 -23.91 16.26 18.44
CA GLU A 205 -23.08 17.08 19.32
C GLU A 205 -21.59 16.86 19.07
N ASN A 206 -21.20 15.62 18.79
CA ASN A 206 -19.81 15.23 18.62
C ASN A 206 -19.67 14.08 17.60
N PRO A 207 -19.75 14.39 16.29
CA PRO A 207 -19.65 13.39 15.24
C PRO A 207 -18.21 12.99 14.93
N ALA A 208 -18.02 11.76 14.39
CA ALA A 208 -16.76 11.30 13.83
C ALA A 208 -16.99 10.43 12.60
N MET A 209 -15.97 10.32 11.73
CA MET A 209 -16.01 9.43 10.59
C MET A 209 -15.02 8.29 10.75
N LEU A 210 -15.52 7.04 10.73
CA LEU A 210 -14.63 5.87 10.69
C LEU A 210 -13.87 5.81 9.38
N TYR A 211 -12.55 5.78 9.49
CA TYR A 211 -11.67 5.74 8.34
C TYR A 211 -10.89 4.41 8.31
N SER A 212 -11.44 3.42 7.60
CA SER A 212 -10.87 2.08 7.45
C SER A 212 -9.84 1.96 6.34
N ILE A 213 -9.61 3.03 5.56
CA ILE A 213 -8.69 3.11 4.41
C ILE A 213 -9.18 2.27 3.20
N GLY A 214 -10.34 1.62 3.31
CA GLY A 214 -10.96 0.89 2.20
C GLY A 214 -11.61 1.81 1.16
N LYS A 215 -11.98 1.25 -0.01
CA LYS A 215 -12.65 1.98 -1.10
C LYS A 215 -13.91 2.73 -0.64
N ASP A 216 -14.72 2.08 0.20
CA ASP A 216 -15.97 2.66 0.70
C ASP A 216 -15.70 3.86 1.63
N SER A 217 -14.70 3.77 2.52
CA SER A 217 -14.30 4.90 3.36
C SER A 217 -13.63 6.04 2.57
N SER A 218 -12.97 5.74 1.45
CA SER A 218 -12.43 6.77 0.56
C SER A 218 -13.54 7.55 -0.15
N VAL A 219 -14.58 6.85 -0.65
CA VAL A 219 -15.78 7.50 -1.21
C VAL A 219 -16.52 8.32 -0.16
N MET A 220 -16.68 7.78 1.05
CA MET A 220 -17.34 8.49 2.16
C MET A 220 -16.58 9.77 2.54
N LEU A 221 -15.24 9.73 2.61
CA LEU A 221 -14.40 10.91 2.85
C LEU A 221 -14.57 11.96 1.73
N HIS A 222 -14.58 11.53 0.48
CA HIS A 222 -14.80 12.42 -0.65
C HIS A 222 -16.18 13.09 -0.60
N LEU A 223 -17.25 12.34 -0.32
CA LEU A 223 -18.61 12.87 -0.15
C LEU A 223 -18.71 13.84 1.02
N ALA A 224 -18.05 13.56 2.14
CA ALA A 224 -17.99 14.47 3.28
C ALA A 224 -17.31 15.80 2.92
N ARG A 225 -16.21 15.76 2.17
CA ARG A 225 -15.55 16.97 1.67
C ARG A 225 -16.47 17.77 0.73
N LYS A 226 -17.21 17.09 -0.16
CA LYS A 226 -18.23 17.76 -1.02
C LYS A 226 -19.38 18.36 -0.20
N ALA A 227 -19.83 17.67 0.85
CA ALA A 227 -20.93 18.12 1.70
C ALA A 227 -20.65 19.45 2.38
N PHE A 228 -19.39 19.73 2.74
CA PHE A 228 -19.01 20.94 3.49
C PHE A 228 -18.15 21.92 2.71
N HIS A 229 -17.87 21.62 1.41
CA HIS A 229 -17.07 22.52 0.58
C HIS A 229 -17.60 23.97 0.62
N PRO A 230 -16.72 25.01 0.76
CA PRO A 230 -15.25 24.95 0.71
C PRO A 230 -14.54 24.66 2.05
N SER A 231 -15.28 24.57 3.15
CA SER A 231 -14.70 24.25 4.46
C SER A 231 -14.42 22.75 4.61
N PRO A 232 -13.45 22.35 5.44
CA PRO A 232 -13.30 20.95 5.79
C PRO A 232 -14.52 20.43 6.57
N PRO A 233 -14.80 19.12 6.55
CA PRO A 233 -15.84 18.52 7.38
C PRO A 233 -15.62 18.85 8.88
N PRO A 234 -16.68 19.19 9.64
CA PRO A 234 -16.54 19.63 11.03
C PRO A 234 -16.46 18.46 12.03
N PHE A 235 -15.71 17.43 11.69
CA PHE A 235 -15.49 16.24 12.50
C PHE A 235 -14.20 15.52 12.15
N PRO A 236 -13.57 14.79 13.08
CA PRO A 236 -12.34 14.06 12.83
C PRO A 236 -12.56 12.75 12.07
N LEU A 237 -11.47 12.24 11.48
CA LEU A 237 -11.35 10.86 11.05
C LEU A 237 -10.93 10.00 12.25
N LEU A 238 -11.67 8.91 12.50
CA LEU A 238 -11.32 7.93 13.53
C LEU A 238 -10.82 6.64 12.89
N HIS A 239 -9.56 6.30 13.12
CA HIS A 239 -8.97 5.04 12.71
C HIS A 239 -8.74 4.13 13.92
N VAL A 240 -9.45 3.00 13.96
CA VAL A 240 -9.17 1.94 14.95
C VAL A 240 -8.06 1.05 14.38
N ASP A 241 -6.88 1.21 14.92
CA ASP A 241 -5.69 0.50 14.44
C ASP A 241 -5.52 -0.84 15.15
N THR A 242 -5.53 -1.89 14.37
CA THR A 242 -5.33 -3.26 14.86
C THR A 242 -3.86 -3.64 14.99
N ARG A 243 -2.91 -2.75 14.68
CA ARG A 243 -1.45 -3.00 14.51
C ARG A 243 -1.13 -4.00 13.38
N TRP A 244 -2.15 -4.54 12.72
CA TRP A 244 -2.05 -5.59 11.70
C TRP A 244 -2.71 -5.13 10.39
N LYS A 245 -2.27 -3.99 9.87
CA LYS A 245 -2.62 -3.53 8.51
C LYS A 245 -1.43 -3.73 7.58
N PHE A 246 -1.67 -3.69 6.28
CA PHE A 246 -0.63 -3.64 5.27
C PHE A 246 0.12 -2.31 5.33
N GLN A 247 1.41 -2.30 5.02
CA GLN A 247 2.22 -1.07 5.02
C GLN A 247 1.65 0.00 4.08
N GLU A 248 1.19 -0.40 2.88
CA GLU A 248 0.56 0.52 1.93
C GLU A 248 -0.68 1.22 2.54
N MET A 249 -1.44 0.54 3.43
CA MET A 249 -2.59 1.14 4.09
C MET A 249 -2.18 2.22 5.09
N TYR A 250 -1.16 1.99 5.90
CA TYR A 250 -0.69 3.00 6.85
C TYR A 250 -0.20 4.26 6.15
N LEU A 251 0.63 4.09 5.12
CA LEU A 251 1.15 5.22 4.34
C LEU A 251 0.03 6.01 3.65
N PHE A 252 -0.95 5.30 3.10
CA PHE A 252 -2.09 5.92 2.42
C PHE A 252 -3.04 6.63 3.41
N ARG A 253 -3.26 6.07 4.61
CA ARG A 253 -4.01 6.70 5.69
C ARG A 253 -3.47 8.07 6.03
N ASP A 254 -2.17 8.13 6.31
CA ASP A 254 -1.51 9.35 6.74
C ASP A 254 -1.43 10.39 5.60
N TYR A 255 -1.27 9.92 4.37
CA TYR A 255 -1.35 10.75 3.18
C TYR A 255 -2.75 11.37 3.03
N MET A 256 -3.82 10.59 3.04
CA MET A 256 -5.19 11.07 2.84
C MET A 256 -5.69 11.97 3.97
N ALA A 257 -5.26 11.72 5.21
CA ALA A 257 -5.58 12.59 6.33
C ALA A 257 -5.00 14.01 6.11
N ARG A 258 -3.76 14.11 5.67
CA ARG A 258 -3.13 15.41 5.33
C ARG A 258 -3.83 16.09 4.14
N GLU A 259 -4.08 15.35 3.05
CA GLU A 259 -4.73 15.86 1.85
C GLU A 259 -6.17 16.33 2.10
N SER A 260 -6.88 15.70 3.04
CA SER A 260 -8.24 16.09 3.39
C SER A 260 -8.31 17.33 4.29
N GLY A 261 -7.21 17.69 4.95
CA GLY A 261 -7.18 18.74 5.97
C GLY A 261 -7.95 18.40 7.25
N MET A 262 -8.30 17.11 7.43
CA MET A 262 -9.06 16.63 8.60
C MET A 262 -8.13 16.10 9.67
N GLU A 263 -8.50 16.28 10.93
CA GLU A 263 -7.82 15.65 12.05
C GLU A 263 -7.95 14.13 11.98
N LEU A 264 -6.86 13.40 12.19
CA LEU A 264 -6.83 11.94 12.24
C LEU A 264 -6.61 11.49 13.70
N LEU A 265 -7.61 10.87 14.26
CA LEU A 265 -7.53 10.19 15.55
C LEU A 265 -7.25 8.71 15.33
N VAL A 266 -6.14 8.23 15.90
CA VAL A 266 -5.76 6.81 15.83
C VAL A 266 -5.90 6.19 17.20
N HIS A 267 -6.76 5.19 17.32
CA HIS A 267 -6.97 4.45 18.56
C HIS A 267 -6.45 3.01 18.43
N ILE A 268 -5.62 2.61 19.37
CA ILE A 268 -5.14 1.23 19.54
C ILE A 268 -5.66 0.74 20.91
N ASN A 269 -6.28 -0.44 20.95
CA ASN A 269 -6.68 -1.02 22.23
C ASN A 269 -5.44 -1.32 23.10
N PRO A 270 -5.32 -0.73 24.30
CA PRO A 270 -4.18 -0.95 25.19
C PRO A 270 -3.98 -2.44 25.56
N GLU A 271 -5.05 -3.19 25.77
CA GLU A 271 -5.01 -4.62 26.04
C GLU A 271 -4.35 -5.40 24.88
N ALA A 272 -4.62 -4.98 23.64
CA ALA A 272 -4.00 -5.59 22.46
C ALA A 272 -2.49 -5.37 22.41
N ILE A 273 -1.99 -4.26 22.99
CA ILE A 273 -0.56 -3.98 23.12
C ILE A 273 0.03 -4.85 24.23
N GLU A 274 -0.56 -4.79 25.43
CA GLU A 274 -0.06 -5.47 26.62
C GLU A 274 0.04 -6.99 26.43
N ARG A 275 -0.97 -7.59 25.80
CA ARG A 275 -1.03 -9.04 25.54
C ARG A 275 -0.42 -9.45 24.21
N ASP A 276 0.18 -8.53 23.45
CA ASP A 276 0.70 -8.73 22.09
C ASP A 276 -0.27 -9.50 21.17
N ILE A 277 -1.55 -9.09 21.18
CA ILE A 277 -2.59 -9.75 20.41
C ILE A 277 -2.28 -9.70 18.93
N ASN A 278 -2.09 -10.88 18.32
CA ASN A 278 -1.76 -11.03 16.92
C ASN A 278 -2.55 -12.17 16.26
N PRO A 279 -2.72 -12.16 14.93
CA PRO A 279 -3.52 -13.14 14.23
C PRO A 279 -2.96 -14.58 14.26
N PHE A 280 -1.65 -14.74 14.43
CA PHE A 280 -0.99 -16.05 14.38
C PHE A 280 -1.18 -16.85 15.67
N ASP A 281 -1.02 -16.19 16.82
CA ASP A 281 -1.08 -16.87 18.13
C ASP A 281 -2.52 -16.92 18.68
N HIS A 282 -3.37 -15.97 18.29
CA HIS A 282 -4.70 -15.78 18.89
C HIS A 282 -5.85 -16.08 17.92
N GLY A 283 -5.55 -16.29 16.63
CA GLY A 283 -6.55 -16.51 15.59
C GLY A 283 -7.36 -15.27 15.19
N SER A 284 -8.16 -15.41 14.15
CA SER A 284 -8.91 -14.29 13.56
C SER A 284 -10.01 -13.76 14.49
N ALA A 285 -10.70 -14.63 15.21
CA ALA A 285 -11.85 -14.27 16.04
C ALA A 285 -11.44 -13.41 17.24
N LEU A 286 -10.51 -13.87 18.09
CA LEU A 286 -10.06 -13.12 19.27
C LEU A 286 -9.32 -11.84 18.86
N HIS A 287 -8.45 -11.91 17.84
CA HIS A 287 -7.80 -10.74 17.30
C HIS A 287 -8.81 -9.67 16.87
N THR A 288 -9.85 -10.05 16.12
CA THR A 288 -10.88 -9.10 15.66
C THR A 288 -11.70 -8.54 16.82
N ASP A 289 -12.06 -9.36 17.79
CA ASP A 289 -12.86 -8.93 18.93
C ASP A 289 -12.11 -7.88 19.75
N ILE A 290 -10.90 -8.20 20.22
CA ILE A 290 -10.12 -7.28 21.06
C ILE A 290 -9.71 -6.02 20.26
N THR A 291 -9.15 -6.18 19.05
CA THR A 291 -8.54 -5.03 18.36
C THR A 291 -9.56 -4.16 17.64
N LYS A 292 -10.68 -4.70 17.15
CA LYS A 292 -11.69 -3.94 16.40
C LYS A 292 -12.92 -3.65 17.23
N THR A 293 -13.58 -4.69 17.81
CA THR A 293 -14.85 -4.51 18.50
C THR A 293 -14.64 -3.72 19.78
N GLU A 294 -13.80 -4.22 20.69
CA GLU A 294 -13.51 -3.53 21.95
C GLU A 294 -12.72 -2.25 21.71
N GLY A 295 -11.75 -2.23 20.80
CA GLY A 295 -11.01 -1.01 20.43
C GLY A 295 -11.94 0.10 19.94
N LEU A 296 -12.94 -0.21 19.12
CA LEU A 296 -13.93 0.78 18.68
C LEU A 296 -14.77 1.30 19.84
N LYS A 297 -15.29 0.42 20.72
CA LYS A 297 -16.07 0.83 21.90
C LYS A 297 -15.26 1.77 22.82
N GLN A 298 -13.98 1.42 23.05
CA GLN A 298 -13.07 2.27 23.84
C GLN A 298 -12.88 3.64 23.20
N ALA A 299 -12.63 3.70 21.89
CA ALA A 299 -12.46 4.97 21.19
C ALA A 299 -13.71 5.85 21.28
N LEU A 300 -14.90 5.26 21.06
CA LEU A 300 -16.17 5.98 21.13
C LEU A 300 -16.44 6.54 22.52
N ASN A 301 -16.19 5.76 23.57
CA ASN A 301 -16.37 6.18 24.96
C ASN A 301 -15.35 7.24 25.37
N HIS A 302 -14.09 7.06 24.97
CA HIS A 302 -13.01 7.99 25.30
C HIS A 302 -13.28 9.39 24.73
N HIS A 303 -13.65 9.45 23.46
CA HIS A 303 -13.93 10.71 22.78
C HIS A 303 -15.38 11.17 22.91
N ARG A 304 -16.27 10.36 23.49
CA ARG A 304 -17.72 10.65 23.67
C ARG A 304 -18.43 10.96 22.35
N PHE A 305 -18.09 10.21 21.28
CA PHE A 305 -18.78 10.38 19.99
C PHE A 305 -20.22 9.87 20.08
N ASP A 306 -21.16 10.75 19.70
CA ASP A 306 -22.60 10.47 19.69
C ASP A 306 -23.10 10.01 18.31
N VAL A 307 -22.42 10.43 17.23
CA VAL A 307 -22.70 10.04 15.85
C VAL A 307 -21.42 9.57 15.18
N VAL A 308 -21.48 8.41 14.49
CA VAL A 308 -20.30 7.85 13.80
C VAL A 308 -20.67 7.39 12.40
N PHE A 309 -20.04 8.01 11.40
CA PHE A 309 -20.22 7.62 10.01
C PHE A 309 -19.45 6.33 9.67
N GLY A 310 -20.10 5.43 8.93
CA GLY A 310 -19.53 4.19 8.46
C GLY A 310 -19.85 3.87 7.01
N GLY A 311 -18.90 3.21 6.33
CA GLY A 311 -18.99 2.90 4.90
C GLY A 311 -19.77 1.62 4.58
N ALA A 312 -20.63 1.11 5.47
CA ALA A 312 -21.37 -0.11 5.21
C ALA A 312 -22.47 0.09 4.16
N ARG A 313 -22.66 -0.92 3.31
CA ARG A 313 -23.66 -0.95 2.25
C ARG A 313 -24.61 -2.15 2.44
N ARG A 314 -25.86 -1.99 2.05
CA ARG A 314 -26.85 -3.09 2.09
C ARG A 314 -26.50 -4.25 1.14
N ASP A 315 -25.83 -3.93 0.06
CA ASP A 315 -25.34 -4.87 -0.96
C ASP A 315 -24.24 -5.82 -0.43
N GLU A 316 -23.53 -5.41 0.61
CA GLU A 316 -22.33 -6.11 1.10
C GLU A 316 -22.63 -7.48 1.70
N GLU A 317 -23.68 -7.57 2.53
CA GLU A 317 -24.13 -8.81 3.17
C GLU A 317 -25.56 -8.72 3.74
N LYS A 318 -26.19 -9.89 4.01
CA LYS A 318 -27.56 -9.96 4.51
C LYS A 318 -27.83 -9.23 5.83
N SER A 319 -26.86 -9.22 6.73
CA SER A 319 -27.01 -8.53 8.02
C SER A 319 -26.99 -7.01 7.85
N ARG A 320 -26.24 -6.50 6.86
CA ARG A 320 -26.21 -5.06 6.51
C ARG A 320 -27.53 -4.58 5.92
N ALA A 321 -28.21 -5.43 5.14
CA ALA A 321 -29.51 -5.10 4.58
C ALA A 321 -30.61 -4.84 5.63
N LYS A 322 -30.44 -5.33 6.84
CA LYS A 322 -31.38 -5.13 7.96
C LYS A 322 -31.16 -3.81 8.71
N GLU A 323 -30.00 -3.17 8.55
CA GLU A 323 -29.70 -1.91 9.24
C GLU A 323 -30.38 -0.71 8.58
N ARG A 324 -30.74 0.25 9.40
CA ARG A 324 -31.20 1.57 8.95
C ARG A 324 -30.02 2.45 8.55
N ILE A 325 -30.26 3.49 7.80
CA ILE A 325 -29.25 4.51 7.48
C ILE A 325 -28.76 5.17 8.76
N PHE A 326 -29.70 5.52 9.67
CA PHE A 326 -29.41 5.98 11.03
C PHE A 326 -29.66 4.82 12.01
N SER A 327 -28.64 4.06 12.28
CA SER A 327 -28.72 2.84 13.08
C SER A 327 -28.40 3.12 14.54
N PHE A 328 -29.42 3.07 15.41
CA PHE A 328 -29.28 3.35 16.83
C PHE A 328 -28.53 2.25 17.56
N ARG A 329 -27.71 2.66 18.50
CA ARG A 329 -26.96 1.80 19.43
C ARG A 329 -27.29 2.15 20.86
N THR A 330 -27.45 1.13 21.70
CA THR A 330 -27.62 1.29 23.14
C THR A 330 -26.37 1.91 23.78
N ALA A 331 -26.46 2.30 25.05
CA ALA A 331 -25.30 2.77 25.83
C ALA A 331 -24.13 1.76 25.91
N THR A 332 -24.39 0.48 25.64
CA THR A 332 -23.35 -0.56 25.52
C THR A 332 -22.94 -0.84 24.07
N HIS A 333 -23.25 0.07 23.15
CA HIS A 333 -22.97 0.00 21.72
C HIS A 333 -23.66 -1.14 20.96
N ARG A 334 -24.64 -1.82 21.55
CA ARG A 334 -25.35 -2.94 20.94
C ARG A 334 -26.40 -2.46 19.95
N TRP A 335 -26.53 -3.19 18.85
CA TRP A 335 -27.63 -3.02 17.90
C TRP A 335 -28.84 -3.86 18.31
N ASP A 336 -29.98 -3.19 18.48
CA ASP A 336 -31.25 -3.84 18.69
C ASP A 336 -32.19 -3.54 17.51
N PRO A 337 -32.58 -4.57 16.72
CA PRO A 337 -33.44 -4.38 15.56
C PRO A 337 -34.83 -3.90 15.90
N LYS A 338 -35.27 -4.11 17.15
CA LYS A 338 -36.62 -3.67 17.64
C LYS A 338 -36.64 -2.19 18.04
N ASN A 339 -35.50 -1.62 18.33
CA ASN A 339 -35.34 -0.22 18.77
C ASN A 339 -34.75 0.65 17.64
N GLN A 340 -35.20 0.45 16.40
CA GLN A 340 -34.80 1.26 15.25
C GLN A 340 -35.96 2.16 14.82
N ARG A 341 -35.65 3.31 14.24
CA ARG A 341 -36.63 4.28 13.80
C ARG A 341 -37.00 4.09 12.33
N PRO A 342 -38.28 4.31 11.94
CA PRO A 342 -38.63 4.33 10.51
C PRO A 342 -37.99 5.51 9.77
N GLU A 343 -37.62 5.30 8.53
CA GLU A 343 -36.94 6.27 7.64
C GLU A 343 -37.84 6.55 6.42
N LEU A 344 -39.11 6.84 6.64
CA LEU A 344 -40.05 7.13 5.56
C LEU A 344 -39.75 8.48 4.95
N TRP A 345 -39.80 8.54 3.59
CA TRP A 345 -39.54 9.75 2.79
C TRP A 345 -38.19 10.40 3.02
N ASN A 346 -37.17 9.62 3.42
CA ASN A 346 -35.83 10.11 3.79
C ASN A 346 -35.84 11.16 4.92
N LEU A 347 -36.82 11.06 5.81
CA LEU A 347 -36.85 11.83 7.05
C LEU A 347 -36.18 11.00 8.16
N PHE A 348 -35.16 11.58 8.78
CA PHE A 348 -34.37 10.93 9.80
C PHE A 348 -34.70 11.51 11.21
N ASN A 349 -35.02 10.63 12.12
CA ASN A 349 -35.25 11.03 13.52
C ASN A 349 -33.98 10.65 14.33
N THR A 350 -33.18 11.65 14.66
CA THR A 350 -31.89 11.52 15.34
C THR A 350 -31.98 11.71 16.85
N ARG A 351 -33.19 11.90 17.42
CA ARG A 351 -33.37 12.09 18.86
C ARG A 351 -32.89 10.85 19.62
N LYS A 352 -31.86 11.03 20.45
CA LYS A 352 -31.21 9.99 21.25
C LYS A 352 -31.67 10.03 22.70
N ALA A 353 -31.78 8.88 23.34
CA ALA A 353 -31.83 8.79 24.79
C ALA A 353 -30.41 8.95 25.38
N PRO A 354 -30.29 9.32 26.67
CA PRO A 354 -29.01 9.43 27.33
C PRO A 354 -28.17 8.15 27.21
N GLY A 355 -26.93 8.29 26.72
CA GLY A 355 -26.01 7.17 26.50
C GLY A 355 -26.17 6.44 25.16
N GLU A 356 -27.23 6.66 24.38
CA GLU A 356 -27.38 6.12 23.04
C GLU A 356 -26.43 6.82 22.03
N SER A 357 -26.01 6.11 21.01
CA SER A 357 -25.26 6.65 19.87
C SER A 357 -25.88 6.19 18.55
N ILE A 358 -25.54 6.88 17.46
CA ILE A 358 -26.04 6.56 16.12
C ILE A 358 -24.88 6.20 15.22
N ARG A 359 -24.99 5.07 14.51
CA ARG A 359 -24.15 4.74 13.36
C ARG A 359 -24.87 5.19 12.09
N VAL A 360 -24.22 6.07 11.31
CA VAL A 360 -24.81 6.61 10.07
C VAL A 360 -24.10 5.99 8.87
N PHE A 361 -24.88 5.48 7.92
CA PHE A 361 -24.40 4.78 6.74
C PHE A 361 -24.78 5.54 5.46
N PRO A 362 -24.02 6.56 5.06
CA PRO A 362 -24.33 7.37 3.87
C PRO A 362 -24.31 6.56 2.55
N LEU A 363 -23.55 5.46 2.53
CA LEU A 363 -23.42 4.59 1.36
C LEU A 363 -24.41 3.41 1.37
N SER A 364 -25.41 3.41 2.24
CA SER A 364 -26.31 2.26 2.47
C SER A 364 -26.96 1.73 1.19
N ASN A 365 -27.35 2.62 0.26
CA ASN A 365 -28.04 2.29 -0.99
C ASN A 365 -27.10 2.09 -2.19
N TRP A 366 -25.80 2.18 -2.01
CA TRP A 366 -24.78 1.97 -3.05
C TRP A 366 -24.46 0.49 -3.23
N THR A 367 -24.21 0.08 -4.48
CA THR A 367 -23.62 -1.23 -4.79
C THR A 367 -22.09 -1.15 -4.89
N GLU A 368 -21.41 -2.30 -4.91
CA GLU A 368 -19.96 -2.33 -5.15
C GLU A 368 -19.60 -1.68 -6.50
N LEU A 369 -20.43 -1.90 -7.51
CA LEU A 369 -20.26 -1.32 -8.84
C LEU A 369 -20.37 0.21 -8.80
N ASP A 370 -21.37 0.76 -8.08
CA ASP A 370 -21.54 2.21 -7.93
C ASP A 370 -20.31 2.86 -7.28
N ILE A 371 -19.75 2.20 -6.25
CA ILE A 371 -18.51 2.66 -5.58
C ILE A 371 -17.36 2.78 -6.58
N TRP A 372 -17.10 1.73 -7.38
CA TRP A 372 -16.00 1.76 -8.34
C TRP A 372 -16.22 2.73 -9.50
N GLN A 373 -17.46 2.84 -10.00
CA GLN A 373 -17.81 3.81 -11.04
C GLN A 373 -17.65 5.25 -10.53
N TYR A 374 -18.02 5.50 -9.27
CA TYR A 374 -17.87 6.81 -8.65
C TYR A 374 -16.40 7.16 -8.40
N ILE A 375 -15.60 6.19 -7.93
CA ILE A 375 -14.14 6.35 -7.79
C ILE A 375 -13.49 6.71 -9.14
N LEU A 376 -13.90 6.04 -10.23
CA LEU A 376 -13.40 6.32 -11.57
C LEU A 376 -13.82 7.71 -12.05
N HIS A 377 -15.08 8.09 -11.80
CA HIS A 377 -15.63 9.37 -12.26
C HIS A 377 -15.02 10.57 -11.52
N GLU A 378 -14.91 10.49 -10.19
CA GLU A 378 -14.42 11.57 -9.34
C GLU A 378 -12.89 11.51 -9.12
N GLU A 379 -12.20 10.56 -9.77
CA GLU A 379 -10.76 10.32 -9.64
C GLU A 379 -10.31 10.19 -8.17
N ILE A 380 -11.13 9.49 -7.36
CA ILE A 380 -10.88 9.34 -5.93
C ILE A 380 -9.64 8.47 -5.71
N PRO A 381 -8.62 8.94 -4.99
CA PRO A 381 -7.46 8.14 -4.64
C PRO A 381 -7.86 6.92 -3.80
N VAL A 382 -7.31 5.76 -4.15
CA VAL A 382 -7.47 4.51 -3.40
C VAL A 382 -6.13 3.84 -3.16
N VAL A 383 -6.08 2.97 -2.15
CA VAL A 383 -4.86 2.22 -1.82
C VAL A 383 -4.38 1.40 -3.02
N PRO A 384 -3.08 1.43 -3.38
CA PRO A 384 -2.54 0.67 -4.51
C PRO A 384 -2.76 -0.85 -4.44
N LEU A 385 -3.10 -1.39 -3.27
CA LEU A 385 -3.46 -2.81 -3.08
C LEU A 385 -4.67 -3.26 -3.92
N TYR A 386 -5.51 -2.35 -4.36
CA TYR A 386 -6.64 -2.67 -5.23
C TYR A 386 -6.25 -2.97 -6.67
N PHE A 387 -5.06 -2.55 -7.11
CA PHE A 387 -4.55 -2.76 -8.46
C PHE A 387 -3.63 -3.99 -8.52
N ALA A 388 -3.77 -4.77 -9.59
CA ALA A 388 -2.96 -5.95 -9.80
C ALA A 388 -1.50 -5.56 -10.08
N LYS A 389 -0.61 -6.17 -9.33
CA LYS A 389 0.84 -6.13 -9.59
C LYS A 389 1.52 -7.40 -9.06
N PRO A 390 2.74 -7.72 -9.52
CA PRO A 390 3.51 -8.80 -8.96
C PRO A 390 3.77 -8.56 -7.46
N ARG A 391 3.30 -9.47 -6.61
CA ARG A 391 3.47 -9.41 -5.15
C ARG A 391 3.96 -10.75 -4.61
N PRO A 392 4.84 -10.75 -3.58
CA PRO A 392 5.22 -11.98 -2.90
C PRO A 392 4.02 -12.51 -2.09
N VAL A 393 3.62 -13.74 -2.36
CA VAL A 393 2.49 -14.40 -1.70
C VAL A 393 2.84 -15.82 -1.29
N VAL A 394 2.14 -16.31 -0.28
CA VAL A 394 2.10 -17.74 0.08
C VAL A 394 0.68 -18.26 -0.09
N ALA A 395 0.54 -19.51 -0.53
CA ALA A 395 -0.73 -20.20 -0.59
C ALA A 395 -0.97 -20.94 0.73
N ARG A 396 -2.05 -20.58 1.43
CA ARG A 396 -2.46 -21.19 2.71
C ARG A 396 -3.96 -21.41 2.72
N GLU A 397 -4.41 -22.65 2.91
CA GLU A 397 -5.84 -23.00 3.00
C GLU A 397 -6.69 -22.44 1.84
N GLY A 398 -6.17 -22.49 0.62
CA GLY A 398 -6.85 -21.97 -0.57
C GLY A 398 -6.83 -20.45 -0.73
N MET A 399 -6.20 -19.72 0.17
CA MET A 399 -6.03 -18.26 0.11
C MET A 399 -4.60 -17.90 -0.33
N LEU A 400 -4.46 -16.79 -1.05
CA LEU A 400 -3.18 -16.16 -1.35
C LEU A 400 -2.91 -15.06 -0.33
N LEU A 401 -2.00 -15.29 0.60
CA LEU A 401 -1.62 -14.33 1.63
C LEU A 401 -0.38 -13.57 1.19
N MET A 402 -0.46 -12.26 1.08
CA MET A 402 0.70 -11.43 0.73
C MET A 402 1.72 -11.43 1.87
N VAL A 403 2.99 -11.60 1.52
CA VAL A 403 4.10 -11.38 2.45
C VAL A 403 4.46 -9.90 2.38
N ASP A 404 3.94 -9.12 3.33
CA ASP A 404 4.06 -7.66 3.33
C ASP A 404 5.36 -7.19 4.01
N ASP A 405 5.73 -7.87 5.10
CA ASP A 405 6.91 -7.57 5.90
C ASP A 405 7.34 -8.77 6.77
N ASP A 406 8.26 -8.50 7.71
CA ASP A 406 8.84 -9.52 8.59
C ASP A 406 7.86 -10.11 9.62
N ARG A 407 6.66 -9.52 9.80
CA ARG A 407 5.59 -10.07 10.66
C ARG A 407 5.02 -11.39 10.14
N MET A 408 5.14 -11.69 8.82
CA MET A 408 4.66 -12.97 8.28
C MET A 408 5.39 -14.15 8.91
N ARG A 409 4.63 -15.12 9.36
CA ARG A 409 5.16 -16.42 9.82
C ARG A 409 4.82 -17.47 8.77
N LEU A 410 5.88 -18.02 8.16
CA LEU A 410 5.76 -19.12 7.20
C LEU A 410 5.61 -20.44 7.96
N LEU A 411 4.71 -21.30 7.48
CA LEU A 411 4.56 -22.66 7.96
C LEU A 411 5.57 -23.59 7.27
N PRO A 412 5.92 -24.74 7.88
CA PRO A 412 6.77 -25.74 7.25
C PRO A 412 6.22 -26.15 5.87
N GLY A 413 7.07 -26.07 4.84
CA GLY A 413 6.70 -26.39 3.45
C GLY A 413 6.03 -25.26 2.67
N GLU A 414 5.76 -24.11 3.26
CA GLU A 414 5.30 -22.93 2.51
C GLU A 414 6.45 -22.26 1.79
N GLU A 415 6.22 -21.94 0.52
CA GLU A 415 7.15 -21.21 -0.33
C GLU A 415 6.57 -19.86 -0.77
N ILE A 416 7.37 -18.82 -0.68
CA ILE A 416 6.99 -17.50 -1.21
C ILE A 416 7.07 -17.55 -2.73
N GLN A 417 5.99 -17.13 -3.40
CA GLN A 417 5.88 -17.06 -4.86
C GLN A 417 5.54 -15.64 -5.28
N LEU A 418 6.15 -15.18 -6.37
CA LEU A 418 5.75 -13.91 -6.98
C LEU A 418 4.54 -14.17 -7.90
N ARG A 419 3.38 -13.62 -7.55
CA ARG A 419 2.15 -13.74 -8.36
C ARG A 419 1.55 -12.39 -8.64
N ASN A 420 0.88 -12.24 -9.78
CA ASN A 420 0.14 -11.04 -10.12
C ASN A 420 -1.21 -11.05 -9.41
N VAL A 421 -1.33 -10.26 -8.37
CA VAL A 421 -2.49 -10.25 -7.47
C VAL A 421 -2.94 -8.85 -7.10
N ARG A 422 -4.22 -8.73 -6.76
CA ARG A 422 -4.85 -7.56 -6.14
C ARG A 422 -5.74 -7.95 -4.98
N PHE A 423 -6.18 -6.97 -4.21
CA PHE A 423 -7.18 -7.18 -3.17
C PHE A 423 -8.55 -6.65 -3.64
N ARG A 424 -9.63 -7.38 -3.37
CA ARG A 424 -11.01 -6.90 -3.58
C ARG A 424 -11.51 -6.13 -2.37
N THR A 425 -11.09 -6.55 -1.18
CA THR A 425 -11.38 -5.88 0.09
C THR A 425 -10.10 -5.77 0.91
N LEU A 426 -10.03 -4.75 1.76
CA LEU A 426 -8.91 -4.55 2.66
C LEU A 426 -9.33 -4.81 4.10
N GLY A 427 -8.58 -5.63 4.78
CA GLY A 427 -8.80 -6.00 6.17
C GLY A 427 -7.51 -5.99 6.97
N CYS A 428 -7.40 -6.89 7.94
CA CYS A 428 -6.17 -7.10 8.68
C CYS A 428 -5.23 -8.03 7.92
N TYR A 429 -3.98 -7.73 7.96
CA TYR A 429 -2.87 -8.60 7.57
C TYR A 429 -2.60 -9.63 8.69
N PRO A 430 -2.42 -10.91 8.43
CA PRO A 430 -2.56 -11.61 7.14
C PRO A 430 -3.94 -12.25 6.93
N LEU A 431 -4.99 -11.77 7.59
CA LEU A 431 -6.35 -12.36 7.56
C LEU A 431 -7.14 -12.04 6.29
N THR A 432 -6.54 -11.31 5.35
CA THR A 432 -7.16 -10.93 4.09
C THR A 432 -6.39 -11.54 2.94
N GLY A 433 -7.04 -12.44 2.18
CA GLY A 433 -6.49 -13.05 0.99
C GLY A 433 -6.52 -12.10 -0.20
N ALA A 434 -5.51 -12.22 -1.07
CA ALA A 434 -5.47 -11.60 -2.39
C ALA A 434 -6.12 -12.52 -3.44
N VAL A 435 -6.47 -11.96 -4.59
CA VAL A 435 -6.97 -12.70 -5.75
C VAL A 435 -6.01 -12.52 -6.93
N GLU A 436 -5.80 -13.56 -7.72
CA GLU A 436 -5.06 -13.45 -8.99
C GLU A 436 -5.86 -12.57 -9.95
N SER A 437 -5.20 -11.60 -10.55
CA SER A 437 -5.84 -10.64 -11.43
C SER A 437 -4.81 -9.94 -12.30
N ASN A 438 -5.26 -9.46 -13.45
CA ASN A 438 -4.50 -8.60 -14.34
C ASN A 438 -5.01 -7.15 -14.37
N ALA A 439 -6.03 -6.83 -13.58
CA ALA A 439 -6.62 -5.48 -13.55
C ALA A 439 -5.68 -4.48 -12.88
N ARG A 440 -5.03 -3.65 -13.68
CA ARG A 440 -4.04 -2.63 -13.26
C ARG A 440 -4.62 -1.21 -13.25
N SER A 441 -5.86 -1.06 -13.72
CA SER A 441 -6.56 0.23 -13.83
C SER A 441 -7.99 0.13 -13.34
N LEU A 442 -8.61 1.27 -13.00
CA LEU A 442 -10.02 1.31 -12.57
C LEU A 442 -10.99 0.72 -13.60
N PRO A 443 -10.87 1.02 -14.92
CA PRO A 443 -11.73 0.38 -15.93
C PRO A 443 -11.62 -1.14 -15.95
N GLU A 444 -10.40 -1.69 -15.78
CA GLU A 444 -10.18 -3.14 -15.75
C GLU A 444 -10.79 -3.78 -14.50
N ILE A 445 -10.70 -3.12 -13.33
CA ILE A 445 -11.37 -3.55 -12.10
C ILE A 445 -12.89 -3.60 -12.29
N ILE A 446 -13.47 -2.58 -12.92
CA ILE A 446 -14.90 -2.53 -13.20
C ILE A 446 -15.32 -3.66 -14.15
N LEU A 447 -14.53 -3.95 -15.19
CA LEU A 447 -14.79 -5.06 -16.10
C LEU A 447 -14.74 -6.42 -15.39
N GLU A 448 -13.75 -6.66 -14.54
CA GLU A 448 -13.69 -7.87 -13.72
C GLU A 448 -14.92 -8.00 -12.80
N LEU A 449 -15.36 -6.88 -12.21
CA LEU A 449 -16.50 -6.87 -11.31
C LEU A 449 -17.80 -7.23 -12.02
N VAL A 450 -18.05 -6.69 -13.22
CA VAL A 450 -19.23 -6.99 -14.05
C VAL A 450 -19.26 -8.49 -14.42
N GLY A 451 -18.09 -9.10 -14.63
CA GLY A 451 -17.96 -10.54 -14.89
C GLY A 451 -18.00 -11.44 -13.66
N ALA A 452 -17.88 -10.87 -12.45
CA ALA A 452 -17.75 -11.63 -11.22
C ALA A 452 -19.11 -12.22 -10.76
N LYS A 453 -19.12 -13.53 -10.46
CA LYS A 453 -20.28 -14.23 -9.89
C LYS A 453 -20.25 -14.33 -8.36
N THR A 454 -19.21 -13.79 -7.72
CA THR A 454 -18.92 -13.97 -6.29
C THR A 454 -18.86 -12.64 -5.55
N SER A 455 -19.34 -12.63 -4.29
CA SER A 455 -19.29 -11.45 -3.42
C SER A 455 -17.84 -11.00 -3.17
N GLU A 456 -17.65 -9.70 -2.95
CA GLU A 456 -16.36 -9.08 -2.59
C GLU A 456 -15.74 -9.65 -1.31
N ARG A 457 -16.55 -10.15 -0.40
CA ARG A 457 -16.10 -10.69 0.89
C ARG A 457 -15.56 -12.12 0.83
N GLN A 458 -15.74 -12.80 -0.29
CA GLN A 458 -15.21 -14.14 -0.49
C GLN A 458 -13.67 -14.10 -0.47
N GLY A 459 -13.04 -14.75 0.52
CA GLY A 459 -11.59 -14.71 0.74
C GLY A 459 -11.13 -14.03 2.04
N ARG A 460 -12.08 -13.60 2.89
CA ARG A 460 -11.75 -13.20 4.27
C ARG A 460 -11.86 -14.41 5.20
N ALA A 461 -10.82 -14.67 5.99
CA ALA A 461 -10.83 -15.76 6.98
C ALA A 461 -12.01 -15.66 7.97
N ILE A 462 -12.46 -14.44 8.29
CA ILE A 462 -13.56 -14.20 9.21
C ILE A 462 -14.95 -14.53 8.64
N ASP A 463 -15.09 -14.59 7.32
CA ASP A 463 -16.40 -14.85 6.66
C ASP A 463 -16.62 -16.35 6.43
N SER A 464 -15.64 -17.20 6.71
CA SER A 464 -15.79 -18.67 6.78
C SER A 464 -16.48 -19.16 8.06
N ASP A 465 -16.72 -18.27 9.03
CA ASP A 465 -17.49 -18.56 10.25
C ASP A 465 -18.97 -18.85 9.90
N SER A 466 -19.63 -19.63 10.77
CA SER A 466 -21.01 -20.11 10.58
C SER A 466 -22.01 -19.02 10.21
N SER A 467 -23.03 -19.38 9.43
CA SER A 467 -24.12 -18.46 9.03
C SER A 467 -24.75 -17.78 10.25
N GLY A 468 -24.85 -16.43 10.23
CA GLY A 468 -25.33 -15.61 11.34
C GLY A 468 -24.26 -15.09 12.30
N SER A 469 -22.97 -15.41 12.11
CA SER A 469 -21.88 -14.91 12.97
C SER A 469 -21.80 -13.37 12.97
N MET A 470 -22.00 -12.73 11.84
CA MET A 470 -21.96 -11.27 11.70
C MET A 470 -23.13 -10.57 12.40
N GLU A 471 -24.33 -11.18 12.42
CA GLU A 471 -25.49 -10.62 13.15
C GLU A 471 -25.25 -10.66 14.67
N ARG A 472 -24.69 -11.76 15.18
CA ARG A 472 -24.26 -11.86 16.58
C ARG A 472 -23.19 -10.83 16.93
N LYS A 473 -22.15 -10.67 16.08
CA LYS A 473 -21.10 -9.66 16.30
C LYS A 473 -21.63 -8.22 16.35
N LYS A 474 -22.69 -7.89 15.57
CA LYS A 474 -23.37 -6.59 15.67
C LYS A 474 -24.11 -6.42 16.99
N GLN A 475 -24.77 -7.47 17.48
CA GLN A 475 -25.40 -7.44 18.81
C GLN A 475 -24.37 -7.25 19.91
N GLU A 476 -23.11 -7.66 19.71
CA GLU A 476 -21.96 -7.46 20.59
C GLU A 476 -21.31 -6.08 20.43
N GLY A 477 -21.72 -5.28 19.44
CA GLY A 477 -21.21 -3.92 19.18
C GLY A 477 -20.20 -3.83 18.04
N TYR A 478 -19.99 -4.90 17.27
CA TYR A 478 -19.18 -4.85 16.05
C TYR A 478 -19.79 -3.91 15.01
N PHE A 479 -18.92 -3.28 14.23
CA PHE A 479 -19.32 -2.32 13.20
C PHE A 479 -19.54 -2.99 11.85
#